data_dd89b0bc59f297bff94e36b781e26a63
#
_entry.id   dd89b0bc59f297bff94e36b781e26a63
#
_cell.length_a   1.000
_cell.length_b   1.000
_cell.length_c   1.000
_cell.angle_alpha   90.00
_cell.angle_beta   90.00
_cell.angle_gamma   90.00
#
_symmetry.space_group_name_H-M   'P 1'
#
loop_
_entity.id
_entity.type
_entity.pdbx_description
1 polymer ?
#
loop_
_entity_poly.entity_id
_entity_poly.type
_entity_poly.pdbx_seq_one_letter_code
_entity_poly.pdbx_strand_id
1 'polypeptide(L)'
;AAFSIITSRYHKLLYQSMQSSSSLVSYEFTNRLEDLVTMTNIVRSDSTVQSTLDEIYQPQEDYAVHYYSDIYSALQKHYLEYRQPYLKMAAISCPRFITYTNENIACRPDADLTKELIALAEAGEGSPVWVTSHAEDHGIFLVREIKKIKNLRLDNLGTLIINVNLGDLVTEMSKISNEYKGSYWIIYEKDQLLFSSPELDTEEVQKINDKIKKK
;
A
#
# COMPACT_ATOMS: atom_id res chain seq x y z
N ALA A 1 -35.78 -39.18 -7.06
CA ALA A 1 -34.35 -39.47 -7.16
C ALA A 1 -33.62 -38.51 -8.12
N ALA A 2 -34.15 -38.24 -9.33
CA ALA A 2 -33.53 -37.34 -10.31
C ALA A 2 -33.40 -35.89 -9.83
N PHE A 3 -34.41 -35.37 -9.13
CA PHE A 3 -34.41 -34.01 -8.59
C PHE A 3 -33.34 -33.79 -7.52
N SER A 4 -33.12 -34.77 -6.65
CA SER A 4 -32.09 -34.73 -5.63
C SER A 4 -30.66 -34.69 -6.20
N ILE A 5 -30.42 -35.44 -7.29
CA ILE A 5 -29.10 -35.47 -7.96
C ILE A 5 -28.81 -34.14 -8.68
N ILE A 6 -29.81 -33.52 -9.33
CA ILE A 6 -29.67 -32.24 -10.01
C ILE A 6 -29.35 -31.12 -8.98
N THR A 7 -30.08 -31.08 -7.87
CA THR A 7 -29.88 -30.09 -6.81
C THR A 7 -28.49 -30.23 -6.18
N SER A 8 -28.05 -31.45 -5.88
CA SER A 8 -26.73 -31.73 -5.33
C SER A 8 -25.59 -31.31 -6.27
N ARG A 9 -25.72 -31.58 -7.58
CA ARG A 9 -24.75 -31.13 -8.57
C ARG A 9 -24.71 -29.60 -8.71
N TYR A 10 -25.88 -28.96 -8.69
CA TYR A 10 -25.96 -27.49 -8.75
C TYR A 10 -25.28 -26.82 -7.58
N HIS A 11 -25.54 -27.28 -6.36
CA HIS A 11 -24.87 -26.77 -5.16
C HIS A 11 -23.35 -26.99 -5.21
N LYS A 12 -22.90 -28.14 -5.68
CA LYS A 12 -21.47 -28.41 -5.82
C LYS A 12 -20.80 -27.49 -6.85
N LEU A 13 -21.43 -27.25 -8.00
CA LEU A 13 -20.93 -26.33 -9.02
C LEU A 13 -20.91 -24.89 -8.53
N LEU A 14 -21.95 -24.46 -7.80
CA LEU A 14 -22.05 -23.13 -7.21
C LEU A 14 -20.94 -22.92 -6.17
N TYR A 15 -20.70 -23.89 -5.31
CA TYR A 15 -19.63 -23.86 -4.31
C TYR A 15 -18.23 -23.81 -4.96
N GLN A 16 -17.99 -24.59 -6.01
CA GLN A 16 -16.73 -24.57 -6.76
C GLN A 16 -16.51 -23.22 -7.47
N SER A 17 -17.56 -22.63 -8.04
CA SER A 17 -17.50 -21.29 -8.65
C SER A 17 -17.14 -20.23 -7.59
N MET A 18 -17.78 -20.25 -6.43
CA MET A 18 -17.49 -19.32 -5.34
C MET A 18 -16.05 -19.47 -4.81
N GLN A 19 -15.53 -20.69 -4.70
CA GLN A 19 -14.12 -20.90 -4.31
C GLN A 19 -13.14 -20.37 -5.35
N SER A 20 -13.41 -20.61 -6.63
CA SER A 20 -12.55 -20.11 -7.72
C SER A 20 -12.55 -18.59 -7.77
N SER A 21 -13.70 -17.96 -7.60
CA SER A 21 -13.83 -16.50 -7.56
C SER A 21 -13.08 -15.92 -6.36
N SER A 22 -13.21 -16.50 -5.17
CA SER A 22 -12.51 -16.04 -3.97
C SER A 22 -10.98 -16.12 -4.10
N SER A 23 -10.46 -17.19 -4.73
CA SER A 23 -9.01 -17.33 -4.96
C SER A 23 -8.50 -16.33 -6.00
N LEU A 24 -9.27 -16.04 -7.05
CA LEU A 24 -8.92 -15.02 -8.04
C LEU A 24 -8.86 -13.63 -7.41
N VAL A 25 -9.80 -13.29 -6.55
CA VAL A 25 -9.82 -12.02 -5.83
C VAL A 25 -8.60 -11.86 -4.93
N SER A 26 -8.28 -12.88 -4.14
CA SER A 26 -7.09 -12.85 -3.27
C SER A 26 -5.80 -12.70 -4.09
N TYR A 27 -5.73 -13.36 -5.23
CA TYR A 27 -4.60 -13.25 -6.14
C TYR A 27 -4.47 -11.83 -6.71
N GLU A 28 -5.55 -11.25 -7.24
CA GLU A 28 -5.55 -9.88 -7.76
C GLU A 28 -5.23 -8.85 -6.68
N PHE A 29 -5.78 -9.00 -5.47
CA PHE A 29 -5.46 -8.14 -4.35
C PHE A 29 -3.96 -8.16 -4.04
N THR A 30 -3.39 -9.35 -3.95
CA THR A 30 -1.94 -9.53 -3.72
C THR A 30 -1.12 -8.90 -4.83
N ASN A 31 -1.47 -9.14 -6.10
CA ASN A 31 -0.75 -8.57 -7.25
C ASN A 31 -0.74 -7.04 -7.20
N ARG A 32 -1.87 -6.40 -6.86
CA ARG A 32 -1.95 -4.94 -6.75
C ARG A 32 -1.01 -4.38 -5.68
N LEU A 33 -0.89 -5.08 -4.56
CA LEU A 33 0.05 -4.69 -3.50
C LEU A 33 1.51 -4.97 -3.92
N GLU A 34 1.79 -6.05 -4.65
CA GLU A 34 3.12 -6.38 -5.18
C GLU A 34 3.57 -5.39 -6.26
N ASP A 35 2.66 -4.85 -7.07
CA ASP A 35 2.95 -3.76 -8.01
C ASP A 35 3.51 -2.52 -7.26
N LEU A 36 2.96 -2.18 -6.11
CA LEU A 36 3.46 -1.08 -5.29
C LEU A 36 4.83 -1.39 -4.66
N VAL A 37 5.06 -2.64 -4.25
CA VAL A 37 6.40 -3.08 -3.82
C VAL A 37 7.39 -2.95 -4.98
N THR A 38 6.99 -3.32 -6.19
CA THR A 38 7.80 -3.15 -7.41
C THR A 38 8.11 -1.68 -7.67
N MET A 39 7.13 -0.79 -7.55
CA MET A 39 7.33 0.66 -7.61
C MET A 39 8.42 1.12 -6.61
N THR A 40 8.38 0.61 -5.37
CA THR A 40 9.43 0.97 -4.39
C THR A 40 10.83 0.53 -4.81
N ASN A 41 10.95 -0.62 -5.48
CA ASN A 41 12.23 -1.10 -6.01
C ASN A 41 12.77 -0.15 -7.11
N ILE A 42 11.89 0.28 -8.00
CA ILE A 42 12.24 1.17 -9.12
C ILE A 42 12.66 2.55 -8.59
N VAL A 43 11.85 3.16 -7.72
CA VAL A 43 12.16 4.46 -7.11
C VAL A 43 13.49 4.41 -6.35
N ARG A 44 13.72 3.36 -5.55
CA ARG A 44 14.97 3.18 -4.80
C ARG A 44 16.20 3.09 -5.71
N SER A 45 16.03 2.50 -6.90
CA SER A 45 17.12 2.27 -7.87
C SER A 45 17.25 3.39 -8.90
N ASP A 46 16.38 4.38 -8.90
CA ASP A 46 16.42 5.51 -9.82
C ASP A 46 17.69 6.33 -9.60
N SER A 47 18.43 6.57 -10.69
CA SER A 47 19.73 7.24 -10.63
C SER A 47 19.63 8.68 -10.13
N THR A 48 18.55 9.40 -10.51
CA THR A 48 18.30 10.77 -10.07
C THR A 48 18.02 10.80 -8.57
N VAL A 49 17.14 9.89 -8.10
CA VAL A 49 16.85 9.77 -6.66
C VAL A 49 18.12 9.47 -5.87
N GLN A 50 18.91 8.49 -6.32
CA GLN A 50 20.14 8.07 -5.64
C GLN A 50 21.21 9.18 -5.61
N SER A 51 21.48 9.84 -6.76
CA SER A 51 22.49 10.89 -6.83
C SER A 51 22.08 12.12 -6.03
N THR A 52 20.85 12.57 -6.19
CA THR A 52 20.34 13.78 -5.52
C THR A 52 20.29 13.58 -3.99
N LEU A 53 19.83 12.41 -3.52
CA LEU A 53 19.85 12.11 -2.10
C LEU A 53 21.28 12.02 -1.53
N ASP A 54 22.25 11.47 -2.28
CA ASP A 54 23.65 11.40 -1.86
C ASP A 54 24.27 12.81 -1.74
N GLU A 55 23.95 13.70 -2.68
CA GLU A 55 24.43 15.08 -2.68
C GLU A 55 23.88 15.91 -1.50
N ILE A 56 22.64 15.65 -1.04
CA ILE A 56 22.03 16.32 0.12
C ILE A 56 22.85 16.12 1.39
N TYR A 57 23.58 15.02 1.53
CA TYR A 57 24.45 14.74 2.67
C TYR A 57 25.83 15.41 2.57
N GLN A 58 26.16 16.02 1.41
CA GLN A 58 27.43 16.77 1.31
C GLN A 58 27.27 18.18 1.94
N PRO A 59 28.31 18.72 2.58
CA PRO A 59 28.26 20.04 3.20
C PRO A 59 28.38 21.16 2.15
N GLN A 60 27.31 21.38 1.37
CA GLN A 60 27.21 22.50 0.43
C GLN A 60 26.03 23.40 0.80
N GLU A 61 26.26 24.74 0.79
CA GLU A 61 25.39 25.71 1.45
C GLU A 61 24.17 26.17 0.63
N ASP A 62 23.99 25.89 -0.68
CA ASP A 62 23.07 26.74 -1.47
C ASP A 62 22.08 26.07 -2.43
N TYR A 63 21.85 24.75 -2.42
CA TYR A 63 21.07 24.09 -3.50
C TYR A 63 19.78 23.33 -3.07
N ALA A 64 19.20 23.66 -1.93
CA ALA A 64 18.01 22.93 -1.43
C ALA A 64 16.81 22.89 -2.42
N VAL A 65 16.63 23.93 -3.23
CA VAL A 65 15.52 24.02 -4.19
C VAL A 65 15.71 23.08 -5.38
N HIS A 66 16.92 22.93 -5.89
CA HIS A 66 17.21 22.00 -6.98
C HIS A 66 17.00 20.55 -6.55
N TYR A 67 17.50 20.17 -5.40
CA TYR A 67 17.32 18.82 -4.86
C TYR A 67 15.85 18.45 -4.67
N TYR A 68 15.05 19.38 -4.13
CA TYR A 68 13.62 19.18 -4.01
C TYR A 68 12.98 18.93 -5.37
N SER A 69 13.28 19.77 -6.37
CA SER A 69 12.72 19.70 -7.72
C SER A 69 13.08 18.38 -8.42
N ASP A 70 14.35 17.96 -8.30
CA ASP A 70 14.85 16.74 -8.95
C ASP A 70 14.22 15.49 -8.34
N ILE A 71 14.17 15.40 -7.01
CA ILE A 71 13.48 14.30 -6.32
C ILE A 71 11.99 14.30 -6.62
N TYR A 72 11.34 15.49 -6.59
CA TYR A 72 9.93 15.60 -6.95
C TYR A 72 9.67 15.09 -8.36
N SER A 73 10.45 15.51 -9.33
CA SER A 73 10.27 15.13 -10.73
C SER A 73 10.46 13.64 -10.96
N ALA A 74 11.50 13.04 -10.35
CA ALA A 74 11.77 11.62 -10.44
C ALA A 74 10.64 10.80 -9.76
N LEU A 75 10.23 11.19 -8.55
CA LEU A 75 9.16 10.52 -7.82
C LEU A 75 7.82 10.65 -8.54
N GLN A 76 7.50 11.85 -9.07
CA GLN A 76 6.28 12.11 -9.81
C GLN A 76 6.17 11.26 -11.07
N LYS A 77 7.28 11.07 -11.80
CA LYS A 77 7.34 10.18 -12.97
C LYS A 77 6.90 8.77 -12.59
N HIS A 78 7.49 8.19 -11.57
CA HIS A 78 7.15 6.83 -11.12
C HIS A 78 5.74 6.75 -10.53
N TYR A 79 5.30 7.77 -9.78
CA TYR A 79 3.94 7.84 -9.30
C TYR A 79 2.91 7.83 -10.44
N LEU A 80 3.13 8.56 -11.52
CA LEU A 80 2.25 8.60 -12.69
C LEU A 80 2.24 7.27 -13.46
N GLU A 81 3.38 6.59 -13.53
CA GLU A 81 3.53 5.29 -14.18
C GLU A 81 2.74 4.18 -13.46
N TYR A 82 2.71 4.24 -12.13
CA TYR A 82 1.97 3.30 -11.26
C TYR A 82 0.63 3.85 -10.78
N ARG A 83 0.15 4.96 -11.36
CA ARG A 83 -1.06 5.64 -10.89
C ARG A 83 -2.29 4.75 -10.94
N GLN A 84 -2.88 4.54 -9.77
CA GLN A 84 -4.14 3.83 -9.57
C GLN A 84 -5.02 4.65 -8.61
N PRO A 85 -6.35 4.52 -8.64
CA PRO A 85 -7.26 5.26 -7.76
C PRO A 85 -6.96 5.06 -6.26
N TYR A 86 -6.49 3.88 -5.89
CA TYR A 86 -6.15 3.53 -4.50
C TYR A 86 -4.78 4.04 -4.06
N LEU A 87 -3.88 4.41 -4.99
CA LEU A 87 -2.59 5.03 -4.68
C LEU A 87 -2.81 6.51 -4.40
N LYS A 88 -2.84 6.90 -3.13
CA LYS A 88 -3.18 8.28 -2.74
C LYS A 88 -1.98 9.22 -2.76
N MET A 89 -0.83 8.73 -2.40
CA MET A 89 0.37 9.54 -2.27
C MET A 89 1.63 8.66 -2.34
N ALA A 90 2.69 9.21 -2.92
CA ALA A 90 4.05 8.77 -2.67
C ALA A 90 4.86 9.96 -2.14
N ALA A 91 5.77 9.72 -1.21
CA ALA A 91 6.65 10.73 -0.63
C ALA A 91 8.05 10.17 -0.41
N ILE A 92 9.06 11.04 -0.52
CA ILE A 92 10.42 10.75 -0.07
C ILE A 92 10.75 11.73 1.05
N SER A 93 11.05 11.19 2.23
CA SER A 93 11.57 11.92 3.37
C SER A 93 13.09 11.82 3.39
N CYS A 94 13.77 12.95 3.49
CA CYS A 94 15.21 13.05 3.70
C CYS A 94 15.49 14.06 4.81
N PRO A 95 16.74 14.19 5.29
CA PRO A 95 17.05 15.07 6.43
C PRO A 95 16.70 16.55 6.27
N ARG A 96 16.56 17.02 5.04
CA ARG A 96 16.31 18.45 4.77
C ARG A 96 14.87 18.79 4.47
N PHE A 97 14.10 17.86 3.88
CA PHE A 97 12.71 18.07 3.48
C PHE A 97 11.96 16.74 3.24
N ILE A 98 10.65 16.87 3.02
CA ILE A 98 9.81 15.78 2.53
C ILE A 98 9.17 16.24 1.22
N THR A 99 9.29 15.41 0.18
CA THR A 99 8.68 15.64 -1.12
C THR A 99 7.43 14.77 -1.27
N TYR A 100 6.31 15.34 -1.69
CA TYR A 100 5.04 14.64 -1.87
C TYR A 100 4.56 14.74 -3.32
N THR A 101 4.08 13.63 -3.90
CA THR A 101 3.50 13.61 -5.27
C THR A 101 2.08 14.12 -5.35
N ASN A 102 1.37 14.23 -4.22
CA ASN A 102 -0.02 14.68 -4.17
C ASN A 102 -0.12 16.05 -3.46
N GLU A 103 -0.84 16.99 -4.08
CA GLU A 103 -1.15 18.29 -3.49
C GLU A 103 -2.22 18.20 -2.40
N ASN A 104 -3.00 17.10 -2.36
CA ASN A 104 -4.03 16.91 -1.35
C ASN A 104 -3.39 16.66 0.03
N ILE A 105 -3.41 17.68 0.87
CA ILE A 105 -2.85 17.68 2.22
C ILE A 105 -3.50 16.60 3.11
N ALA A 106 -4.78 16.30 2.90
CA ALA A 106 -5.49 15.30 3.69
C ALA A 106 -4.94 13.86 3.53
N CYS A 107 -4.18 13.59 2.46
CA CYS A 107 -3.52 12.29 2.26
C CYS A 107 -2.13 12.22 2.89
N ARG A 108 -1.60 13.32 3.43
CA ARG A 108 -0.27 13.39 4.02
C ARG A 108 -0.31 12.96 5.49
N PRO A 109 0.58 12.09 5.93
CA PRO A 109 0.72 11.79 7.35
C PRO A 109 1.13 13.06 8.11
N ASP A 110 0.65 13.22 9.33
CA ASP A 110 1.11 14.28 10.21
C ASP A 110 2.56 14.05 10.67
N ALA A 111 3.11 14.96 11.46
CA ALA A 111 4.51 14.92 11.86
C ALA A 111 4.85 13.70 12.75
N ASP A 112 3.91 13.24 13.59
CA ASP A 112 4.16 12.14 14.51
C ASP A 112 4.02 10.80 13.79
N LEU A 113 2.99 10.63 12.96
CA LEU A 113 2.86 9.48 12.07
C LEU A 113 4.04 9.38 11.09
N THR A 114 4.50 10.51 10.55
CA THR A 114 5.68 10.53 9.67
C THR A 114 6.92 9.97 10.37
N LYS A 115 7.17 10.35 11.63
CA LYS A 115 8.29 9.82 12.42
C LYS A 115 8.16 8.33 12.67
N GLU A 116 6.95 7.85 13.00
CA GLU A 116 6.67 6.43 13.17
C GLU A 116 6.95 5.65 11.89
N LEU A 117 6.45 6.13 10.74
CA LEU A 117 6.66 5.52 9.44
C LEU A 117 8.16 5.43 9.06
N ILE A 118 8.94 6.47 9.36
CA ILE A 118 10.39 6.47 9.15
C ILE A 118 11.06 5.41 10.04
N ALA A 119 10.73 5.37 11.33
CA ALA A 119 11.29 4.39 12.26
C ALA A 119 10.98 2.94 11.85
N LEU A 120 9.76 2.68 11.36
CA LEU A 120 9.37 1.37 10.84
C LEU A 120 10.12 0.99 9.56
N ALA A 121 10.38 1.96 8.67
CA ALA A 121 11.18 1.75 7.49
C ALA A 121 12.65 1.41 7.83
N GLU A 122 13.23 2.11 8.81
CA GLU A 122 14.58 1.84 9.33
C GLU A 122 14.68 0.44 9.93
N ALA A 123 13.69 0.04 10.73
CA ALA A 123 13.60 -1.31 11.30
C ALA A 123 13.50 -2.41 10.21
N GLY A 124 12.98 -2.08 9.03
CA GLY A 124 12.91 -2.96 7.86
C GLY A 124 14.24 -3.15 7.13
N GLU A 125 15.29 -2.39 7.49
CA GLU A 125 16.66 -2.52 6.95
C GLU A 125 16.75 -2.47 5.41
N GLY A 126 15.85 -1.69 4.77
CA GLY A 126 15.74 -1.56 3.32
C GLY A 126 14.79 -2.56 2.67
N SER A 127 14.17 -3.45 3.43
CA SER A 127 13.01 -4.25 3.00
C SER A 127 11.74 -3.38 3.00
N PRO A 128 10.77 -3.64 2.12
CA PRO A 128 9.48 -2.98 2.17
C PRO A 128 8.70 -3.42 3.42
N VAL A 129 8.09 -2.46 4.13
CA VAL A 129 7.30 -2.72 5.34
C VAL A 129 5.89 -2.16 5.12
N TRP A 130 4.88 -3.01 5.28
CA TRP A 130 3.49 -2.60 5.32
C TRP A 130 3.10 -2.17 6.73
N VAL A 131 2.50 -0.99 6.86
CA VAL A 131 2.03 -0.41 8.12
C VAL A 131 0.53 -0.30 8.06
N THR A 132 -0.15 -1.06 8.92
CA THR A 132 -1.60 -1.23 8.93
C THR A 132 -2.25 -0.66 10.20
N SER A 133 -1.45 -0.23 11.18
CA SER A 133 -1.92 0.30 12.47
C SER A 133 -2.85 1.52 12.38
N HIS A 134 -2.81 2.23 11.24
CA HIS A 134 -3.60 3.45 10.99
C HIS A 134 -4.62 3.27 9.86
N ALA A 135 -5.01 2.02 9.55
CA ALA A 135 -5.84 1.71 8.38
C ALA A 135 -7.23 2.36 8.42
N GLU A 136 -7.81 2.56 9.61
CA GLU A 136 -9.13 3.16 9.78
C GLU A 136 -9.16 4.65 9.40
N ASP A 137 -8.12 5.40 9.80
CA ASP A 137 -8.09 6.87 9.64
C ASP A 137 -7.35 7.31 8.38
N HIS A 138 -6.26 6.64 8.04
CA HIS A 138 -5.31 7.09 7.01
C HIS A 138 -5.12 6.10 5.86
N GLY A 139 -5.73 4.90 5.91
CA GLY A 139 -5.40 3.80 5.01
C GLY A 139 -4.12 3.08 5.45
N ILE A 140 -3.56 2.26 4.57
CA ILE A 140 -2.32 1.54 4.84
C ILE A 140 -1.13 2.25 4.20
N PHE A 141 0.04 2.08 4.81
CA PHE A 141 1.28 2.64 4.25
C PHE A 141 2.23 1.51 3.87
N LEU A 142 2.92 1.71 2.75
CA LEU A 142 4.11 0.95 2.38
C LEU A 142 5.31 1.86 2.56
N VAL A 143 6.21 1.50 3.47
CA VAL A 143 7.40 2.29 3.77
C VAL A 143 8.66 1.51 3.46
N ARG A 144 9.70 2.22 3.06
CA ARG A 144 10.97 1.59 2.72
C ARG A 144 12.12 2.57 2.83
N GLU A 145 13.20 2.13 3.45
CA GLU A 145 14.45 2.85 3.52
C GLU A 145 15.16 2.85 2.15
N ILE A 146 15.62 4.01 1.71
CA ILE A 146 16.44 4.19 0.51
C ILE A 146 17.91 4.17 0.96
N LYS A 147 18.61 3.07 0.63
CA LYS A 147 20.01 2.89 0.99
C LYS A 147 20.92 3.01 -0.22
N LYS A 148 22.11 3.57 0.00
CA LYS A 148 23.21 3.54 -0.94
C LYS A 148 24.39 2.79 -0.36
N ILE A 149 25.04 1.99 -1.18
CA ILE A 149 26.30 1.35 -0.82
C ILE A 149 27.44 2.38 -0.99
N LYS A 150 28.08 2.75 0.10
CA LYS A 150 29.23 3.65 0.11
C LYS A 150 30.36 3.01 0.92
N ASN A 151 31.50 2.77 0.29
CA ASN A 151 32.67 2.19 0.95
C ASN A 151 32.35 0.90 1.74
N LEU A 152 31.58 -0.01 1.15
CA LEU A 152 31.10 -1.25 1.78
C LEU A 152 30.12 -1.04 2.98
N ARG A 153 29.58 0.17 3.14
CA ARG A 153 28.53 0.48 4.11
C ARG A 153 27.24 0.83 3.37
N LEU A 154 26.13 0.45 3.98
CA LEU A 154 24.79 0.84 3.53
C LEU A 154 24.40 2.13 4.26
N ASP A 155 24.62 3.27 3.63
CA ASP A 155 24.21 4.56 4.18
C ASP A 155 22.73 4.80 3.89
N ASN A 156 21.95 5.22 4.90
CA ASN A 156 20.58 5.65 4.73
C ASN A 156 20.55 7.01 4.05
N LEU A 157 19.89 7.09 2.90
CA LEU A 157 19.71 8.32 2.13
C LEU A 157 18.34 8.96 2.37
N GLY A 158 17.35 8.21 2.83
CA GLY A 158 15.99 8.69 3.06
C GLY A 158 14.98 7.56 3.15
N THR A 159 13.72 7.91 3.27
CA THR A 159 12.60 6.97 3.39
C THR A 159 11.55 7.25 2.33
N LEU A 160 11.20 6.23 1.56
CA LEU A 160 10.04 6.23 0.66
C LEU A 160 8.79 5.85 1.45
N ILE A 161 7.73 6.64 1.31
CA ILE A 161 6.43 6.44 1.96
C ILE A 161 5.36 6.43 0.87
N ILE A 162 4.56 5.38 0.80
CA ILE A 162 3.43 5.25 -0.13
C ILE A 162 2.16 5.07 0.70
N ASN A 163 1.11 5.85 0.41
CA ASN A 163 -0.19 5.72 1.05
C ASN A 163 -1.19 5.05 0.11
N VAL A 164 -1.92 4.07 0.62
CA VAL A 164 -2.91 3.25 -0.10
C VAL A 164 -4.25 3.29 0.63
N ASN A 165 -5.31 3.65 -0.09
CA ASN A 165 -6.67 3.59 0.41
C ASN A 165 -7.31 2.24 0.08
N LEU A 166 -7.69 1.48 1.12
CA LEU A 166 -8.27 0.14 0.96
C LEU A 166 -9.66 0.17 0.33
N GLY A 167 -10.49 1.18 0.62
CA GLY A 167 -11.82 1.34 0.04
C GLY A 167 -11.77 1.53 -1.47
N ASP A 168 -10.83 2.36 -1.94
CA ASP A 168 -10.62 2.53 -3.38
C ASP A 168 -10.02 1.28 -4.04
N LEU A 169 -9.12 0.58 -3.35
CA LEU A 169 -8.59 -0.70 -3.83
C LEU A 169 -9.71 -1.72 -4.02
N VAL A 170 -10.60 -1.88 -3.03
CA VAL A 170 -11.77 -2.75 -3.12
C VAL A 170 -12.71 -2.32 -4.24
N THR A 171 -12.91 -1.01 -4.41
CA THR A 171 -13.74 -0.47 -5.50
C THR A 171 -13.17 -0.83 -6.87
N GLU A 172 -11.85 -0.72 -7.07
CA GLU A 172 -11.19 -1.15 -8.31
C GLU A 172 -11.28 -2.67 -8.52
N MET A 173 -11.11 -3.45 -7.45
CA MET A 173 -11.27 -4.90 -7.50
C MET A 173 -12.69 -5.32 -7.92
N SER A 174 -13.71 -4.62 -7.42
CA SER A 174 -15.11 -4.90 -7.74
C SER A 174 -15.48 -4.62 -9.20
N LYS A 175 -14.64 -3.90 -9.95
CA LYS A 175 -14.83 -3.65 -11.39
C LYS A 175 -14.31 -4.78 -12.28
N ILE A 176 -13.46 -5.65 -11.76
CA ILE A 176 -12.79 -6.71 -12.54
C ILE A 176 -13.79 -7.76 -13.02
N SER A 177 -14.80 -8.07 -12.20
CA SER A 177 -15.84 -9.03 -12.58
C SER A 177 -17.22 -8.57 -12.12
N ASN A 178 -18.22 -8.80 -12.98
CA ASN A 178 -19.62 -8.60 -12.61
C ASN A 178 -20.07 -9.52 -11.44
N GLU A 179 -19.35 -10.60 -11.17
CA GLU A 179 -19.62 -11.53 -10.06
C GLU A 179 -19.41 -10.86 -8.69
N TYR A 180 -18.59 -9.78 -8.62
CA TYR A 180 -18.32 -9.04 -7.38
C TYR A 180 -19.23 -7.83 -7.18
N LYS A 181 -20.13 -7.57 -8.14
CA LYS A 181 -21.14 -6.51 -8.01
C LYS A 181 -22.07 -6.83 -6.85
N GLY A 182 -22.07 -5.97 -5.83
CA GLY A 182 -22.86 -6.16 -4.61
C GLY A 182 -22.22 -7.09 -3.58
N SER A 183 -20.95 -7.47 -3.76
CA SER A 183 -20.19 -8.17 -2.71
C SER A 183 -19.74 -7.22 -1.63
N TYR A 184 -19.79 -7.67 -0.39
CA TYR A 184 -19.24 -6.97 0.75
C TYR A 184 -17.82 -7.47 1.04
N TRP A 185 -16.96 -6.56 1.45
CA TRP A 185 -15.55 -6.84 1.69
C TRP A 185 -15.18 -6.59 3.14
N ILE A 186 -14.46 -7.52 3.71
CA ILE A 186 -13.86 -7.38 5.02
C ILE A 186 -12.41 -7.83 4.89
N ILE A 187 -11.47 -6.95 5.23
CA ILE A 187 -10.03 -7.21 5.14
C ILE A 187 -9.47 -7.24 6.54
N TYR A 188 -8.75 -8.31 6.85
CA TYR A 188 -8.05 -8.51 8.12
C TYR A 188 -6.56 -8.73 7.88
N GLU A 189 -5.75 -8.25 8.81
CA GLU A 189 -4.39 -8.71 9.01
C GLU A 189 -4.30 -9.34 10.39
N LYS A 190 -4.05 -10.66 10.44
CA LYS A 190 -4.15 -11.44 11.69
C LYS A 190 -5.51 -11.22 12.35
N ASP A 191 -5.55 -10.58 13.54
CA ASP A 191 -6.77 -10.30 14.31
C ASP A 191 -7.25 -8.85 14.18
N GLN A 192 -6.56 -8.03 13.39
CA GLN A 192 -6.89 -6.62 13.20
C GLN A 192 -7.77 -6.45 11.96
N LEU A 193 -8.93 -5.81 12.14
CA LEU A 193 -9.78 -5.34 11.04
C LEU A 193 -9.09 -4.15 10.37
N LEU A 194 -8.84 -4.24 9.06
CA LEU A 194 -8.24 -3.16 8.27
C LEU A 194 -9.29 -2.40 7.46
N PHE A 195 -10.33 -3.07 7.02
CA PHE A 195 -11.38 -2.50 6.19
C PHE A 195 -12.66 -3.33 6.27
N SER A 196 -13.81 -2.66 6.28
CA SER A 196 -15.13 -3.26 6.03
C SER A 196 -15.89 -2.38 5.05
N SER A 197 -16.68 -3.03 4.17
CA SER A 197 -17.57 -2.30 3.27
C SER A 197 -18.56 -1.45 4.08
N PRO A 198 -18.81 -0.17 3.69
CA PRO A 198 -19.67 0.74 4.45
C PRO A 198 -21.11 0.26 4.60
N GLU A 199 -21.57 -0.64 3.72
CA GLU A 199 -22.91 -1.19 3.72
C GLU A 199 -23.12 -2.30 4.77
N LEU A 200 -22.02 -2.82 5.36
CA LEU A 200 -22.09 -3.80 6.43
C LEU A 200 -22.46 -3.11 7.74
N ASP A 201 -23.45 -3.67 8.43
CA ASP A 201 -23.80 -3.22 9.77
C ASP A 201 -22.67 -3.54 10.76
N THR A 202 -22.44 -2.63 11.69
CA THR A 202 -21.43 -2.76 12.74
C THR A 202 -21.61 -4.07 13.54
N GLU A 203 -22.86 -4.50 13.79
CA GLU A 203 -23.13 -5.77 14.48
C GLU A 203 -22.72 -6.99 13.66
N GLU A 204 -22.86 -6.95 12.33
CA GLU A 204 -22.45 -8.04 11.44
C GLU A 204 -20.92 -8.15 11.41
N VAL A 205 -20.23 -7.01 11.28
CA VAL A 205 -18.76 -6.94 11.33
C VAL A 205 -18.25 -7.48 12.68
N GLN A 206 -18.88 -7.10 13.79
CA GLN A 206 -18.49 -7.58 15.11
C GLN A 206 -18.68 -9.09 15.27
N LYS A 207 -19.79 -9.65 14.78
CA LYS A 207 -20.04 -11.11 14.78
C LYS A 207 -18.99 -11.89 13.99
N ILE A 208 -18.52 -11.32 12.86
CA ILE A 208 -17.48 -11.95 12.03
C ILE A 208 -16.14 -11.86 12.78
N ASN A 209 -15.81 -10.71 13.33
CA ASN A 209 -14.60 -10.47 14.12
C ASN A 209 -14.48 -11.45 15.31
N ASP A 210 -15.57 -11.64 16.05
CA ASP A 210 -15.62 -12.59 17.17
C ASP A 210 -15.44 -14.06 16.73
N LYS A 211 -15.83 -14.41 15.51
CA LYS A 211 -15.59 -15.75 14.96
C LYS A 211 -14.14 -15.97 14.52
N ILE A 212 -13.47 -14.92 14.01
CA ILE A 212 -12.07 -14.99 13.60
C ILE A 212 -11.17 -15.13 14.82
N LYS A 213 -11.41 -14.36 15.89
CA LYS A 213 -10.64 -14.41 17.15
C LYS A 213 -10.77 -15.73 17.92
N LYS A 214 -11.76 -16.56 17.59
CA LYS A 214 -12.00 -17.87 18.25
C LYS A 214 -11.36 -19.05 17.52
N LYS A 215 -10.70 -18.83 16.41
CA LYS A 215 -9.97 -19.85 15.66
C LYS A 215 -8.48 -19.80 15.93
#